data_e25a5ac0deac03765792d3a2a023f58d
#
_entry.id   e25a5ac0deac03765792d3a2a023f58d
#
_cell.length_a   1.000
_cell.length_b   1.000
_cell.length_c   1.000
_cell.angle_alpha   90.00
_cell.angle_beta   90.00
_cell.angle_gamma   90.00
#
_symmetry.space_group_name_H-M   'P 1'
#
loop_
_entity.id
_entity.type
_entity.pdbx_description
1 polymer ?
#
loop_
_entity_poly.entity_id
_entity_poly.type
_entity_poly.pdbx_seq_one_letter_code
_entity_poly.pdbx_strand_id
1 'polypeptide(L)'
;WTYTPSENLAEGPQKVVAEATDAAGNTAKANEDFVVDTVPPVVTIDELKPTNDTTPEVTGTTEPGATVDVVIKDAANNPVASGPATVNPDGTWTFTPTTELPEGKYTVEATAKDPAGNEASAEVIGGLDVILTGVEVAIDAIDLTNDATPEITGTTTNGKTVVVTVTDVNGKVVTGPATVNADGTWTYTPSENLAEGPQKVVAKATDIAGNTKEATEEFVVDTVPPVVSIDPINPTNDTTPEISGKTEPGATVDVAIKDKDGKTVAEGPATVNPDGTWTFTPTTELPEGQYTVEATAKDPAGNEASVDAPVELEVDTTLPQVAIDAIDLTNDATPEIK
;
A
#
# COMPACT_ATOMS: atom_id res chain seq x y z
N TRP A 1 20.92 54.53 -55.89
CA TRP A 1 19.91 55.38 -55.28
C TRP A 1 19.25 54.65 -54.07
N THR A 2 18.78 55.44 -53.12
CA THR A 2 18.03 54.95 -51.95
C THR A 2 16.75 55.80 -51.79
N TYR A 3 15.69 55.15 -51.35
CA TYR A 3 14.41 55.78 -51.04
C TYR A 3 13.90 55.26 -49.73
N THR A 4 13.48 56.13 -48.82
CA THR A 4 12.82 55.79 -47.59
C THR A 4 11.43 56.41 -47.61
N PRO A 5 10.35 55.62 -47.46
CA PRO A 5 8.99 56.16 -47.37
C PRO A 5 8.86 57.17 -46.23
N SER A 6 8.14 58.25 -46.45
CA SER A 6 7.84 59.30 -45.45
C SER A 6 6.76 58.88 -44.44
N GLU A 7 6.04 57.83 -44.73
CA GLU A 7 4.98 57.28 -43.88
C GLU A 7 5.18 55.79 -43.74
N ASN A 8 4.66 55.17 -42.61
CA ASN A 8 4.69 53.77 -42.44
C ASN A 8 3.85 53.07 -43.52
N LEU A 9 4.43 52.03 -44.08
CA LEU A 9 3.70 51.18 -45.03
C LEU A 9 2.68 50.30 -44.25
N ALA A 10 1.60 49.97 -44.92
CA ALA A 10 0.62 49.08 -44.35
C ALA A 10 1.16 47.63 -44.22
N GLU A 11 0.61 46.91 -43.26
CA GLU A 11 0.89 45.47 -43.06
C GLU A 11 0.52 44.67 -44.31
N GLY A 12 1.30 43.66 -44.65
CA GLY A 12 1.07 42.75 -45.77
C GLY A 12 1.81 43.08 -47.06
N PRO A 13 1.38 42.52 -48.22
CA PRO A 13 2.10 42.64 -49.49
C PRO A 13 2.21 44.11 -49.99
N GLN A 14 3.42 44.51 -50.34
CA GLN A 14 3.73 45.81 -50.87
C GLN A 14 4.45 45.69 -52.23
N LYS A 15 4.35 46.71 -53.04
CA LYS A 15 5.02 46.78 -54.35
C LYS A 15 5.76 48.11 -54.49
N VAL A 16 7.07 48.04 -54.77
CA VAL A 16 7.86 49.22 -55.14
C VAL A 16 8.03 49.24 -56.64
N VAL A 17 7.84 50.41 -57.24
CA VAL A 17 8.12 50.69 -58.65
C VAL A 17 9.11 51.85 -58.72
N ALA A 18 10.25 51.65 -59.37
CA ALA A 18 11.22 52.65 -59.65
C ALA A 18 11.18 53.01 -61.16
N GLU A 19 11.18 54.27 -61.47
CA GLU A 19 11.25 54.77 -62.85
C GLU A 19 12.43 55.69 -62.99
N ALA A 20 13.28 55.39 -63.97
CA ALA A 20 14.43 56.22 -64.33
C ALA A 20 14.18 56.84 -65.69
N THR A 21 14.54 58.14 -65.83
CA THR A 21 14.45 58.88 -67.11
C THR A 21 15.85 59.42 -67.43
N ASP A 22 16.35 59.18 -68.62
CA ASP A 22 17.62 59.71 -69.05
C ASP A 22 17.45 61.18 -69.57
N ALA A 23 18.56 61.84 -69.93
CA ALA A 23 18.56 63.23 -70.43
C ALA A 23 17.87 63.40 -71.77
N ALA A 24 17.64 62.33 -72.55
CA ALA A 24 16.91 62.31 -73.81
C ALA A 24 15.41 62.01 -73.64
N GLY A 25 14.93 61.75 -72.42
CA GLY A 25 13.57 61.48 -72.11
C GLY A 25 13.15 60.00 -72.21
N ASN A 26 14.13 59.09 -72.43
CA ASN A 26 13.79 57.65 -72.41
C ASN A 26 13.57 57.15 -70.96
N THR A 27 12.55 56.34 -70.78
CA THR A 27 12.17 55.84 -69.44
C THR A 27 12.38 54.32 -69.35
N ALA A 28 12.86 53.89 -68.19
CA ALA A 28 12.89 52.45 -67.81
C ALA A 28 12.28 52.26 -66.43
N LYS A 29 11.53 51.20 -66.25
CA LYS A 29 10.88 50.84 -65.01
C LYS A 29 11.38 49.51 -64.45
N ALA A 30 11.62 49.44 -63.13
CA ALA A 30 11.83 48.22 -62.39
C ALA A 30 10.79 48.14 -61.28
N ASN A 31 10.41 46.94 -60.91
CA ASN A 31 9.50 46.69 -59.79
C ASN A 31 9.94 45.48 -58.96
N GLU A 32 9.64 45.54 -57.67
CA GLU A 32 9.87 44.47 -56.72
C GLU A 32 8.70 44.36 -55.75
N ASP A 33 8.30 43.16 -55.45
CA ASP A 33 7.29 42.87 -54.46
C ASP A 33 7.95 42.44 -53.16
N PHE A 34 7.46 42.94 -52.02
CA PHE A 34 7.95 42.60 -50.69
C PHE A 34 6.76 42.58 -49.72
N VAL A 35 6.97 42.01 -48.52
CA VAL A 35 5.98 41.94 -47.46
C VAL A 35 6.43 42.78 -46.29
N VAL A 36 5.55 43.63 -45.77
CA VAL A 36 5.72 44.29 -44.48
C VAL A 36 5.04 43.44 -43.45
N ASP A 37 5.75 42.94 -42.44
CA ASP A 37 5.27 42.18 -41.32
C ASP A 37 5.85 42.78 -40.05
N THR A 38 5.00 43.37 -39.23
CA THR A 38 5.36 44.04 -37.95
C THR A 38 4.63 43.38 -36.78
N VAL A 39 3.92 42.28 -37.02
CA VAL A 39 3.12 41.56 -36.00
C VAL A 39 4.02 40.50 -35.34
N PRO A 40 4.25 40.58 -34.01
CA PRO A 40 5.02 39.55 -33.35
C PRO A 40 4.35 38.16 -33.41
N PRO A 41 5.14 37.07 -33.46
CA PRO A 41 4.60 35.72 -33.46
C PRO A 41 3.91 35.39 -32.15
N VAL A 42 2.96 34.46 -32.16
CA VAL A 42 2.39 33.87 -30.95
C VAL A 42 3.30 32.71 -30.48
N VAL A 43 3.61 32.67 -29.21
CA VAL A 43 4.37 31.55 -28.59
C VAL A 43 3.71 31.12 -27.28
N THR A 44 3.63 29.80 -27.06
CA THR A 44 3.12 29.20 -25.82
C THR A 44 4.08 28.15 -25.31
N ILE A 45 4.02 27.88 -23.99
CA ILE A 45 4.65 26.75 -23.32
C ILE A 45 3.52 25.91 -22.77
N ASP A 46 3.60 24.59 -23.00
CA ASP A 46 2.61 23.66 -22.46
C ASP A 46 2.75 23.51 -20.93
N GLU A 47 1.75 22.89 -20.29
CA GLU A 47 1.74 22.64 -18.85
C GLU A 47 2.98 21.81 -18.43
N LEU A 48 3.79 22.39 -17.56
CA LEU A 48 4.94 21.73 -16.96
C LEU A 48 4.50 20.94 -15.71
N LYS A 49 4.91 19.67 -15.61
CA LYS A 49 4.60 18.79 -14.46
C LYS A 49 5.86 18.50 -13.69
N PRO A 50 5.73 18.22 -12.35
CA PRO A 50 6.84 17.68 -11.59
C PRO A 50 7.38 16.40 -12.23
N THR A 51 8.71 16.26 -12.26
CA THR A 51 9.39 15.15 -12.94
C THR A 51 10.65 14.71 -12.20
N ASN A 52 11.01 13.44 -12.33
CA ASN A 52 12.32 12.92 -11.92
C ASN A 52 13.31 12.80 -13.09
N ASP A 53 12.92 13.26 -14.27
CA ASP A 53 13.82 13.39 -15.40
C ASP A 53 14.70 14.63 -15.22
N THR A 54 16.02 14.45 -15.28
CA THR A 54 16.98 15.56 -15.19
C THR A 54 17.17 16.32 -16.49
N THR A 55 16.62 15.81 -17.60
CA THR A 55 16.63 16.44 -18.92
C THR A 55 15.22 16.48 -19.53
N PRO A 56 14.23 17.08 -18.81
CA PRO A 56 12.83 17.00 -19.20
C PRO A 56 12.57 17.69 -20.54
N GLU A 57 11.75 17.05 -21.38
CA GLU A 57 11.28 17.66 -22.61
C GLU A 57 10.27 18.78 -22.29
N VAL A 58 10.52 19.97 -22.81
CA VAL A 58 9.62 21.13 -22.79
C VAL A 58 8.99 21.27 -24.16
N THR A 59 7.66 21.45 -24.19
CA THR A 59 6.88 21.56 -25.43
C THR A 59 6.04 22.84 -25.44
N GLY A 60 5.56 23.17 -26.63
CA GLY A 60 4.68 24.30 -26.82
C GLY A 60 4.28 24.52 -28.28
N THR A 61 3.71 25.68 -28.56
CA THR A 61 3.31 26.06 -29.93
C THR A 61 3.80 27.44 -30.30
N THR A 62 4.04 27.64 -31.57
CA THR A 62 4.29 28.94 -32.20
C THR A 62 3.64 28.97 -33.58
N GLU A 63 3.76 30.05 -34.31
CA GLU A 63 3.28 30.08 -35.68
C GLU A 63 4.22 29.31 -36.62
N PRO A 64 3.67 28.72 -37.68
CA PRO A 64 4.47 28.01 -38.69
C PRO A 64 5.53 28.92 -39.33
N GLY A 65 6.79 28.44 -39.35
CA GLY A 65 7.92 29.16 -39.93
C GLY A 65 8.70 30.04 -38.97
N ALA A 66 8.21 30.27 -37.75
CA ALA A 66 8.97 30.94 -36.69
C ALA A 66 10.06 29.99 -36.13
N THR A 67 11.10 30.55 -35.55
CA THR A 67 12.08 29.86 -34.73
C THR A 67 11.79 30.08 -33.26
N VAL A 68 12.17 29.15 -32.37
CA VAL A 68 11.98 29.28 -30.91
C VAL A 68 13.32 29.00 -30.22
N ASP A 69 13.75 29.93 -29.37
CA ASP A 69 14.85 29.74 -28.43
C ASP A 69 14.27 29.56 -27.00
N VAL A 70 14.77 28.55 -26.26
CA VAL A 70 14.33 28.26 -24.90
C VAL A 70 15.44 28.52 -23.92
N VAL A 71 15.11 29.13 -22.78
CA VAL A 71 16.03 29.34 -21.64
C VAL A 71 15.36 28.77 -20.37
N ILE A 72 16.05 27.90 -19.68
CA ILE A 72 15.67 27.38 -18.36
C ILE A 72 16.53 28.08 -17.31
N LYS A 73 15.89 28.67 -16.30
CA LYS A 73 16.54 29.46 -15.25
C LYS A 73 16.25 28.86 -13.87
N ASP A 74 17.27 28.89 -12.99
CA ASP A 74 17.12 28.50 -11.60
C ASP A 74 16.28 29.51 -10.78
N ALA A 75 16.02 29.20 -9.50
CA ALA A 75 15.27 30.07 -8.59
C ALA A 75 15.95 31.44 -8.34
N ALA A 76 17.24 31.57 -8.62
CA ALA A 76 18.01 32.83 -8.56
C ALA A 76 18.01 33.57 -9.90
N ASN A 77 17.20 33.10 -10.88
CA ASN A 77 17.10 33.64 -12.23
C ASN A 77 18.39 33.53 -13.08
N ASN A 78 19.29 32.57 -12.72
CA ASN A 78 20.46 32.29 -13.56
C ASN A 78 20.08 31.26 -14.63
N PRO A 79 20.52 31.45 -15.90
CA PRO A 79 20.28 30.44 -16.93
C PRO A 79 21.14 29.19 -16.65
N VAL A 80 20.49 28.04 -16.62
CA VAL A 80 21.11 26.71 -16.36
C VAL A 80 21.09 25.82 -17.61
N ALA A 81 20.16 26.06 -18.52
CA ALA A 81 20.13 25.42 -19.84
C ALA A 81 19.50 26.39 -20.85
N SER A 82 19.95 26.34 -22.09
CA SER A 82 19.35 27.13 -23.18
C SER A 82 19.71 26.54 -24.54
N GLY A 83 18.90 26.84 -25.56
CA GLY A 83 19.15 26.48 -26.93
C GLY A 83 17.96 26.61 -27.83
N PRO A 84 18.13 26.36 -29.13
CA PRO A 84 17.02 26.37 -30.08
C PRO A 84 16.13 25.14 -29.90
N ALA A 85 14.82 25.37 -29.96
CA ALA A 85 13.83 24.29 -30.02
C ALA A 85 13.71 23.74 -31.44
N THR A 86 13.29 22.49 -31.55
CA THR A 86 12.88 21.92 -32.82
C THR A 86 11.42 22.34 -33.09
N VAL A 87 11.20 23.16 -34.14
CA VAL A 87 9.86 23.60 -34.54
C VAL A 87 9.37 22.76 -35.71
N ASN A 88 8.19 22.17 -35.59
CA ASN A 88 7.56 21.37 -36.63
C ASN A 88 6.79 22.27 -37.62
N PRO A 89 6.46 21.78 -38.84
CA PRO A 89 5.70 22.55 -39.83
C PRO A 89 4.31 22.97 -39.39
N ASP A 90 3.73 22.32 -38.37
CA ASP A 90 2.42 22.65 -37.79
C ASP A 90 2.49 23.71 -36.65
N GLY A 91 3.72 24.18 -36.36
CA GLY A 91 3.97 25.18 -35.32
C GLY A 91 4.16 24.59 -33.90
N THR A 92 4.05 23.27 -33.71
CA THR A 92 4.47 22.65 -32.44
C THR A 92 5.99 22.70 -32.30
N TRP A 93 6.49 22.87 -31.07
CA TRP A 93 7.92 22.86 -30.83
C TRP A 93 8.30 22.02 -29.61
N THR A 94 9.52 21.48 -29.62
CA THR A 94 10.08 20.70 -28.53
C THR A 94 11.50 21.15 -28.21
N PHE A 95 11.85 21.17 -26.94
CA PHE A 95 13.21 21.46 -26.43
C PHE A 95 13.55 20.47 -25.31
N THR A 96 14.71 19.83 -25.42
CA THR A 96 15.29 18.97 -24.37
C THR A 96 16.64 19.54 -23.97
N PRO A 97 16.87 19.89 -22.70
CA PRO A 97 18.16 20.39 -22.25
C PRO A 97 19.24 19.31 -22.43
N THR A 98 20.42 19.70 -22.90
CA THR A 98 21.58 18.82 -23.04
C THR A 98 22.38 18.70 -21.74
N THR A 99 22.10 19.56 -20.76
CA THR A 99 22.71 19.57 -19.42
C THR A 99 21.66 19.05 -18.41
N GLU A 100 22.07 18.12 -17.55
CA GLU A 100 21.22 17.65 -16.47
C GLU A 100 20.88 18.78 -15.50
N LEU A 101 19.60 18.90 -15.17
CA LEU A 101 19.10 19.85 -14.19
C LEU A 101 19.15 19.21 -12.80
N PRO A 102 19.82 19.80 -11.80
CA PRO A 102 19.73 19.38 -10.41
C PRO A 102 18.29 19.42 -9.88
N GLU A 103 18.05 18.81 -8.71
CA GLU A 103 16.78 18.95 -8.01
C GLU A 103 16.47 20.42 -7.72
N GLY A 104 15.26 20.86 -8.06
CA GLY A 104 14.84 22.25 -7.86
C GLY A 104 13.69 22.70 -8.77
N LYS A 105 13.26 23.94 -8.53
CA LYS A 105 12.24 24.62 -9.33
C LYS A 105 12.87 25.55 -10.34
N TYR A 106 12.38 25.48 -11.56
CA TYR A 106 12.91 26.22 -12.68
C TYR A 106 11.83 27.05 -13.36
N THR A 107 12.26 28.21 -13.88
CA THR A 107 11.48 29.05 -14.79
C THR A 107 11.87 28.69 -16.21
N VAL A 108 10.89 28.51 -17.07
CA VAL A 108 11.10 28.25 -18.49
C VAL A 108 10.64 29.48 -19.27
N GLU A 109 11.51 30.03 -20.12
CA GLU A 109 11.22 31.11 -21.06
C GLU A 109 11.40 30.59 -22.47
N ALA A 110 10.43 30.86 -23.36
CA ALA A 110 10.50 30.58 -24.78
C ALA A 110 10.34 31.88 -25.58
N THR A 111 11.28 32.20 -26.45
CA THR A 111 11.24 33.36 -27.32
C THR A 111 11.09 32.89 -28.76
N ALA A 112 9.99 33.25 -29.40
CA ALA A 112 9.76 33.00 -30.82
C ALA A 112 10.17 34.22 -31.66
N LYS A 113 10.70 33.93 -32.85
CA LYS A 113 11.08 34.91 -33.85
C LYS A 113 10.55 34.46 -35.20
N ASP A 114 9.78 35.34 -35.85
CA ASP A 114 9.24 35.12 -37.20
C ASP A 114 10.30 35.39 -38.30
N PRO A 115 9.99 35.06 -39.56
CA PRO A 115 10.91 35.37 -40.70
C PRO A 115 11.16 36.82 -40.95
N ALA A 116 10.25 37.74 -40.51
CA ALA A 116 10.42 39.19 -40.65
C ALA A 116 11.31 39.78 -39.55
N GLY A 117 11.53 39.05 -38.47
CA GLY A 117 12.39 39.42 -37.36
C GLY A 117 11.63 39.93 -36.13
N ASN A 118 10.29 39.87 -36.11
CA ASN A 118 9.52 40.24 -34.92
C ASN A 118 9.65 39.15 -33.86
N GLU A 119 9.63 39.52 -32.58
CA GLU A 119 9.86 38.62 -31.46
C GLU A 119 8.74 38.71 -30.43
N ALA A 120 8.41 37.57 -29.83
CA ALA A 120 7.53 37.45 -28.69
C ALA A 120 8.06 36.39 -27.73
N SER A 121 7.78 36.52 -26.44
CA SER A 121 8.18 35.58 -25.41
C SER A 121 7.01 35.12 -24.56
N ALA A 122 7.08 33.84 -24.10
CA ALA A 122 6.25 33.27 -23.07
C ALA A 122 7.14 32.77 -21.92
N GLU A 123 6.66 32.88 -20.69
CA GLU A 123 7.39 32.45 -19.51
C GLU A 123 6.46 31.67 -18.54
N VAL A 124 6.97 30.58 -17.97
CA VAL A 124 6.33 29.81 -16.89
C VAL A 124 7.25 29.84 -15.67
N ILE A 125 6.91 30.69 -14.70
CA ILE A 125 7.75 30.94 -13.51
C ILE A 125 7.59 29.77 -12.52
N GLY A 126 8.72 29.08 -12.22
CA GLY A 126 8.76 27.97 -11.25
C GLY A 126 7.86 26.77 -11.61
N GLY A 127 7.45 26.69 -12.87
CA GLY A 127 6.53 25.64 -13.33
C GLY A 127 7.19 24.29 -13.56
N LEU A 128 8.48 24.25 -13.91
CA LEU A 128 9.25 23.03 -14.03
C LEU A 128 9.85 22.68 -12.67
N ASP A 129 9.43 21.54 -12.09
CA ASP A 129 9.85 21.06 -10.78
C ASP A 129 10.56 19.71 -10.94
N VAL A 130 11.89 19.71 -10.78
CA VAL A 130 12.72 18.49 -10.83
C VAL A 130 12.87 17.97 -9.41
N ILE A 131 12.31 16.79 -9.14
CA ILE A 131 12.30 16.12 -7.83
C ILE A 131 13.01 14.77 -8.00
N LEU A 132 14.16 14.60 -7.36
CA LEU A 132 15.00 13.39 -7.50
C LEU A 132 14.95 12.51 -6.25
N THR A 133 14.52 13.06 -5.12
CA THR A 133 14.61 12.43 -3.80
C THR A 133 13.34 12.65 -2.98
N GLY A 134 13.28 12.01 -1.83
CA GLY A 134 12.31 12.37 -0.80
C GLY A 134 11.07 11.49 -0.68
N VAL A 135 10.87 10.45 -1.52
CA VAL A 135 9.83 9.46 -1.28
C VAL A 135 10.35 8.37 -0.33
N GLU A 136 9.63 8.15 0.76
CA GLU A 136 9.88 7.06 1.70
C GLU A 136 8.59 6.26 1.92
N VAL A 137 8.74 4.97 2.27
CA VAL A 137 7.63 4.09 2.63
C VAL A 137 8.09 3.12 3.71
N ALA A 138 7.21 2.84 4.66
CA ALA A 138 7.36 1.84 5.69
C ALA A 138 6.08 1.02 5.81
N ILE A 139 6.21 -0.24 6.24
CA ILE A 139 5.13 -1.14 6.60
C ILE A 139 5.20 -1.30 8.12
N ASP A 140 4.06 -1.21 8.80
CA ASP A 140 3.99 -1.52 10.23
C ASP A 140 4.17 -3.03 10.43
N ALA A 141 4.70 -3.43 11.59
CA ALA A 141 4.83 -4.85 11.93
C ALA A 141 3.46 -5.53 11.92
N ILE A 142 3.38 -6.70 11.33
CA ILE A 142 2.17 -7.51 11.25
C ILE A 142 2.37 -8.75 12.13
N ASP A 143 1.54 -8.88 13.17
CA ASP A 143 1.57 -10.06 14.03
C ASP A 143 1.04 -11.31 13.33
N LEU A 144 1.31 -12.50 13.92
CA LEU A 144 0.65 -13.73 13.57
C LEU A 144 -0.88 -13.55 13.65
N THR A 145 -1.62 -13.94 12.62
CA THR A 145 -3.05 -13.64 12.53
C THR A 145 -3.88 -14.80 11.99
N ASN A 146 -5.10 -14.95 12.51
CA ASN A 146 -6.11 -15.84 11.96
C ASN A 146 -7.06 -15.16 10.95
N ASP A 147 -6.80 -13.91 10.62
CA ASP A 147 -7.52 -13.22 9.55
C ASP A 147 -6.84 -13.52 8.19
N ALA A 148 -7.58 -14.13 7.28
CA ALA A 148 -7.08 -14.40 5.92
C ALA A 148 -7.00 -13.15 5.03
N THR A 149 -7.54 -12.00 5.48
CA THR A 149 -7.51 -10.72 4.78
C THR A 149 -7.11 -9.58 5.71
N PRO A 150 -5.96 -9.67 6.41
CA PRO A 150 -5.62 -8.70 7.45
C PRO A 150 -5.42 -7.31 6.85
N GLU A 151 -5.83 -6.28 7.61
CA GLU A 151 -5.49 -4.91 7.27
C GLU A 151 -3.98 -4.69 7.44
N ILE A 152 -3.33 -4.29 6.36
CA ILE A 152 -1.91 -3.95 6.31
C ILE A 152 -1.79 -2.44 6.35
N THR A 153 -1.00 -1.92 7.28
CA THR A 153 -0.82 -0.50 7.49
C THR A 153 0.63 -0.06 7.36
N GLY A 154 0.83 1.23 7.25
CA GLY A 154 2.16 1.80 7.22
C GLY A 154 2.16 3.30 6.97
N THR A 155 3.33 3.84 6.67
CA THR A 155 3.52 5.26 6.44
C THR A 155 4.28 5.53 5.15
N THR A 156 4.05 6.69 4.56
CA THR A 156 4.83 7.21 3.43
C THR A 156 5.11 8.70 3.62
N THR A 157 6.29 9.13 3.23
CA THR A 157 6.64 10.55 3.13
C THR A 157 6.70 10.92 1.66
N ASN A 158 6.00 11.98 1.27
CA ASN A 158 5.90 12.46 -0.12
C ASN A 158 5.32 11.44 -1.12
N GLY A 159 4.91 10.23 -0.69
CA GLY A 159 4.25 9.27 -1.56
C GLY A 159 2.86 9.77 -1.99
N LYS A 160 2.62 9.82 -3.29
CA LYS A 160 1.32 10.15 -3.87
C LYS A 160 0.42 8.92 -3.94
N THR A 161 1.03 7.78 -4.21
CA THR A 161 0.36 6.48 -4.27
C THR A 161 1.23 5.42 -3.60
N VAL A 162 0.57 4.43 -3.00
CA VAL A 162 1.21 3.21 -2.50
C VAL A 162 0.50 2.01 -3.12
N VAL A 163 1.27 1.10 -3.70
CA VAL A 163 0.78 -0.19 -4.19
C VAL A 163 1.35 -1.27 -3.30
N VAL A 164 0.47 -2.12 -2.77
CA VAL A 164 0.85 -3.25 -1.90
C VAL A 164 0.72 -4.55 -2.68
N THR A 165 1.72 -5.39 -2.54
CA THR A 165 1.78 -6.73 -3.13
C THR A 165 2.06 -7.73 -2.03
N VAL A 166 1.16 -8.68 -1.83
CA VAL A 166 1.33 -9.82 -0.91
C VAL A 166 1.58 -11.08 -1.73
N THR A 167 2.63 -11.79 -1.39
CA THR A 167 3.00 -13.06 -2.06
C THR A 167 3.02 -14.17 -1.02
N ASP A 168 2.24 -15.23 -1.23
CA ASP A 168 2.20 -16.39 -0.35
C ASP A 168 3.38 -17.36 -0.61
N VAL A 169 3.52 -18.36 0.25
CA VAL A 169 4.55 -19.42 0.16
C VAL A 169 4.50 -20.21 -1.16
N ASN A 170 3.35 -20.24 -1.85
CA ASN A 170 3.15 -20.94 -3.11
C ASN A 170 3.42 -20.03 -4.32
N GLY A 171 3.74 -18.75 -4.10
CA GLY A 171 3.97 -17.77 -5.15
C GLY A 171 2.68 -17.14 -5.71
N LYS A 172 1.51 -17.35 -5.09
CA LYS A 172 0.29 -16.61 -5.43
C LYS A 172 0.46 -15.16 -5.00
N VAL A 173 0.10 -14.24 -5.89
CA VAL A 173 0.24 -12.80 -5.68
C VAL A 173 -1.14 -12.15 -5.58
N VAL A 174 -1.36 -11.37 -4.53
CA VAL A 174 -2.50 -10.46 -4.36
C VAL A 174 -1.95 -9.04 -4.32
N THR A 175 -2.40 -8.17 -5.23
CA THR A 175 -1.89 -6.80 -5.33
C THR A 175 -3.02 -5.80 -5.48
N GLY A 176 -2.81 -4.59 -4.95
CA GLY A 176 -3.76 -3.50 -5.09
C GLY A 176 -3.24 -2.18 -4.55
N PRO A 177 -3.97 -1.08 -4.86
CA PRO A 177 -3.64 0.23 -4.32
C PRO A 177 -4.04 0.32 -2.85
N ALA A 178 -3.16 0.92 -2.04
CA ALA A 178 -3.49 1.32 -0.68
C ALA A 178 -4.24 2.67 -0.67
N THR A 179 -5.03 2.90 0.37
CA THR A 179 -5.59 4.21 0.67
C THR A 179 -4.54 5.03 1.41
N VAL A 180 -4.08 6.12 0.81
CA VAL A 180 -3.10 7.03 1.42
C VAL A 180 -3.83 8.24 2.00
N ASN A 181 -3.63 8.50 3.29
CA ASN A 181 -4.22 9.62 4.03
C ASN A 181 -3.36 10.89 3.92
N ALA A 182 -3.95 12.04 4.27
CA ALA A 182 -3.26 13.33 4.22
C ALA A 182 -2.08 13.46 5.21
N ASP A 183 -2.07 12.66 6.27
CA ASP A 183 -0.99 12.61 7.26
C ASP A 183 0.16 11.66 6.86
N GLY A 184 0.06 11.02 5.70
CA GLY A 184 1.04 10.07 5.19
C GLY A 184 0.86 8.64 5.68
N THR A 185 -0.12 8.34 6.51
CA THR A 185 -0.49 6.94 6.81
C THR A 185 -1.17 6.30 5.61
N TRP A 186 -1.05 4.99 5.47
CA TRP A 186 -1.76 4.25 4.43
C TRP A 186 -2.29 2.92 4.98
N THR A 187 -3.37 2.43 4.36
CA THR A 187 -4.00 1.16 4.67
C THR A 187 -4.29 0.36 3.41
N TYR A 188 -4.19 -0.95 3.50
CA TYR A 188 -4.50 -1.90 2.44
C TYR A 188 -5.11 -3.17 3.02
N THR A 189 -6.20 -3.64 2.45
CA THR A 189 -6.80 -4.96 2.77
C THR A 189 -6.76 -5.82 1.52
N PRO A 190 -6.19 -7.04 1.57
CA PRO A 190 -6.19 -7.96 0.44
C PRO A 190 -7.62 -8.22 -0.07
N SER A 191 -7.81 -8.19 -1.40
CA SER A 191 -9.12 -8.41 -2.03
C SER A 191 -9.55 -9.87 -2.08
N GLU A 192 -8.65 -10.79 -1.72
CA GLU A 192 -8.85 -12.24 -1.68
C GLU A 192 -8.18 -12.81 -0.44
N ASN A 193 -8.69 -13.95 0.04
CA ASN A 193 -8.07 -14.68 1.13
C ASN A 193 -6.63 -15.08 0.78
N LEU A 194 -5.72 -14.76 1.67
CA LEU A 194 -4.35 -15.23 1.66
C LEU A 194 -4.31 -16.71 2.04
N ALA A 195 -3.32 -17.42 1.52
CA ALA A 195 -3.11 -18.81 1.88
C ALA A 195 -2.55 -18.94 3.29
N GLU A 196 -2.75 -20.11 3.88
CA GLU A 196 -2.14 -20.55 5.12
C GLU A 196 -0.62 -20.48 5.06
N GLY A 197 0.04 -20.01 6.13
CA GLY A 197 1.49 -19.97 6.27
C GLY A 197 2.13 -18.61 6.01
N PRO A 198 3.46 -18.57 5.73
CA PRO A 198 4.21 -17.34 5.57
C PRO A 198 3.78 -16.51 4.37
N GLN A 199 3.68 -15.21 4.58
CA GLN A 199 3.36 -14.17 3.58
C GLN A 199 4.50 -13.17 3.50
N LYS A 200 4.80 -12.70 2.28
CA LYS A 200 5.71 -11.59 2.04
C LYS A 200 4.94 -10.39 1.50
N VAL A 201 5.06 -9.26 2.16
CA VAL A 201 4.46 -7.98 1.75
C VAL A 201 5.53 -7.08 1.16
N VAL A 202 5.23 -6.45 0.03
CA VAL A 202 6.01 -5.37 -0.55
C VAL A 202 5.08 -4.17 -0.74
N ALA A 203 5.41 -3.05 -0.13
CA ALA A 203 4.75 -1.77 -0.37
C ALA A 203 5.65 -0.88 -1.23
N LYS A 204 5.14 -0.41 -2.36
CA LYS A 204 5.83 0.49 -3.28
C LYS A 204 5.13 1.85 -3.30
N ALA A 205 5.79 2.87 -2.77
CA ALA A 205 5.35 4.25 -2.88
C ALA A 205 5.88 4.91 -4.15
N THR A 206 5.07 5.81 -4.73
CA THR A 206 5.44 6.66 -5.87
C THR A 206 5.03 8.09 -5.56
N ASP A 207 5.92 9.05 -5.75
CA ASP A 207 5.64 10.48 -5.57
C ASP A 207 5.04 11.13 -6.82
N ILE A 208 4.82 12.46 -6.77
CA ILE A 208 4.24 13.22 -7.88
C ILE A 208 5.17 13.36 -9.09
N ALA A 209 6.48 13.16 -8.91
CA ALA A 209 7.50 13.22 -9.95
C ALA A 209 7.80 11.85 -10.57
N GLY A 210 7.29 10.76 -9.98
CA GLY A 210 7.52 9.39 -10.42
C GLY A 210 8.68 8.68 -9.71
N ASN A 211 9.30 9.27 -8.67
CA ASN A 211 10.26 8.55 -7.83
C ASN A 211 9.55 7.44 -7.07
N THR A 212 10.25 6.32 -6.87
CA THR A 212 9.69 5.16 -6.19
C THR A 212 10.58 4.68 -5.06
N LYS A 213 9.95 4.15 -4.01
CA LYS A 213 10.61 3.47 -2.89
C LYS A 213 9.82 2.23 -2.52
N GLU A 214 10.53 1.19 -2.07
CA GLU A 214 9.91 -0.06 -1.62
C GLU A 214 10.31 -0.37 -0.17
N ALA A 215 9.35 -0.93 0.57
CA ALA A 215 9.53 -1.56 1.87
C ALA A 215 9.02 -3.01 1.81
N THR A 216 9.59 -3.86 2.64
CA THR A 216 9.22 -5.29 2.70
C THR A 216 9.03 -5.69 4.15
N GLU A 217 7.98 -6.50 4.42
CA GLU A 217 7.67 -7.10 5.71
C GLU A 217 7.19 -8.54 5.49
N GLU A 218 7.30 -9.38 6.52
CA GLU A 218 6.84 -10.77 6.50
C GLU A 218 5.93 -11.02 7.70
N PHE A 219 4.88 -11.82 7.50
CA PHE A 219 3.97 -12.25 8.55
C PHE A 219 3.44 -13.64 8.27
N VAL A 220 2.67 -14.23 9.20
CA VAL A 220 2.09 -15.56 9.05
C VAL A 220 0.59 -15.49 9.21
N VAL A 221 -0.13 -16.10 8.28
CA VAL A 221 -1.56 -16.38 8.37
C VAL A 221 -1.71 -17.80 8.88
N ASP A 222 -2.45 -17.97 9.98
CA ASP A 222 -2.81 -19.26 10.57
C ASP A 222 -4.30 -19.25 10.90
N THR A 223 -5.09 -19.86 10.05
CA THR A 223 -6.57 -19.96 10.18
C THR A 223 -7.01 -21.35 10.64
N VAL A 224 -6.08 -22.23 10.98
CA VAL A 224 -6.36 -23.61 11.36
C VAL A 224 -6.59 -23.70 12.87
N PRO A 225 -7.81 -24.08 13.32
CA PRO A 225 -8.07 -24.24 14.76
C PRO A 225 -7.19 -25.31 15.40
N PRO A 226 -6.79 -25.12 16.66
CA PRO A 226 -5.94 -26.09 17.37
C PRO A 226 -6.69 -27.41 17.60
N VAL A 227 -5.93 -28.50 17.64
CA VAL A 227 -6.48 -29.80 18.07
C VAL A 227 -6.55 -29.86 19.59
N VAL A 228 -7.69 -30.22 20.15
CA VAL A 228 -7.89 -30.38 21.59
C VAL A 228 -8.58 -31.72 21.90
N SER A 229 -8.20 -32.36 22.97
CA SER A 229 -8.83 -33.59 23.46
C SER A 229 -8.85 -33.64 24.99
N ILE A 230 -9.83 -34.34 25.55
CA ILE A 230 -9.94 -34.67 26.98
C ILE A 230 -9.71 -36.16 27.14
N ASP A 231 -8.85 -36.55 28.09
CA ASP A 231 -8.62 -37.96 28.43
C ASP A 231 -9.89 -38.59 29.04
N PRO A 232 -10.09 -39.91 28.95
CA PRO A 232 -11.24 -40.59 29.55
C PRO A 232 -11.34 -40.31 31.04
N ILE A 233 -12.48 -39.83 31.48
CA ILE A 233 -12.80 -39.53 32.88
C ILE A 233 -13.53 -40.78 33.50
N ASN A 234 -13.08 -41.19 34.69
CA ASN A 234 -13.73 -42.27 35.44
C ASN A 234 -14.51 -41.68 36.61
N PRO A 235 -15.55 -42.41 37.10
CA PRO A 235 -16.24 -42.03 38.34
C PRO A 235 -15.25 -41.90 39.50
N THR A 236 -15.45 -40.88 40.34
CA THR A 236 -14.51 -40.58 41.44
C THR A 236 -15.22 -40.14 42.70
N ASN A 237 -14.59 -40.37 43.85
CA ASN A 237 -15.04 -39.80 45.13
C ASN A 237 -14.23 -38.52 45.52
N ASP A 238 -13.37 -38.05 44.60
CA ASP A 238 -12.69 -36.77 44.75
C ASP A 238 -13.63 -35.67 44.29
N THR A 239 -13.87 -34.67 45.15
CA THR A 239 -14.73 -33.51 44.84
C THR A 239 -14.02 -32.43 44.05
N THR A 240 -12.68 -32.55 43.84
CA THR A 240 -11.85 -31.67 43.02
C THR A 240 -11.00 -32.47 42.04
N PRO A 241 -11.61 -33.30 41.18
CA PRO A 241 -10.85 -34.23 40.34
C PRO A 241 -9.98 -33.52 39.33
N GLU A 242 -8.77 -34.04 39.10
CA GLU A 242 -7.89 -33.60 38.04
C GLU A 242 -8.44 -34.06 36.68
N ILE A 243 -8.67 -33.11 35.77
CA ILE A 243 -9.02 -33.36 34.38
C ILE A 243 -7.76 -33.16 33.54
N SER A 244 -7.51 -34.04 32.58
CA SER A 244 -6.34 -34.00 31.71
C SER A 244 -6.71 -34.17 30.24
N GLY A 245 -5.74 -33.83 29.38
CA GLY A 245 -5.90 -34.02 27.96
C GLY A 245 -4.68 -33.56 27.16
N LYS A 246 -4.92 -33.33 25.87
CA LYS A 246 -3.88 -32.89 24.96
C LYS A 246 -4.36 -31.78 24.04
N THR A 247 -3.46 -30.88 23.71
CA THR A 247 -3.61 -29.87 22.69
C THR A 247 -2.30 -29.75 21.92
N GLU A 248 -2.23 -28.86 20.95
CA GLU A 248 -0.96 -28.58 20.28
C GLU A 248 -0.03 -27.73 21.16
N PRO A 249 1.28 -27.85 20.95
CA PRO A 249 2.26 -27.02 21.66
C PRO A 249 2.06 -25.52 21.40
N GLY A 250 2.01 -24.72 22.48
CA GLY A 250 1.84 -23.28 22.39
C GLY A 250 0.39 -22.79 22.50
N ALA A 251 -0.60 -23.68 22.37
CA ALA A 251 -1.99 -23.31 22.62
C ALA A 251 -2.27 -23.16 24.12
N THR A 252 -3.27 -22.36 24.48
CA THR A 252 -3.85 -22.30 25.81
C THR A 252 -5.11 -23.14 25.86
N VAL A 253 -5.52 -23.62 27.06
CA VAL A 253 -6.74 -24.39 27.24
C VAL A 253 -7.51 -23.80 28.42
N ASP A 254 -8.80 -23.53 28.21
CA ASP A 254 -9.76 -23.22 29.26
C ASP A 254 -10.74 -24.38 29.42
N VAL A 255 -11.01 -24.77 30.67
CA VAL A 255 -11.91 -25.88 30.99
C VAL A 255 -13.15 -25.33 31.72
N ALA A 256 -14.33 -25.81 31.29
CA ALA A 256 -15.60 -25.56 31.97
C ALA A 256 -16.27 -26.87 32.37
N ILE A 257 -16.68 -26.95 33.66
CA ILE A 257 -17.48 -28.07 34.20
C ILE A 257 -18.89 -27.57 34.42
N LYS A 258 -19.88 -28.26 33.81
CA LYS A 258 -21.30 -27.88 33.83
C LYS A 258 -22.12 -28.96 34.49
N ASP A 259 -23.09 -28.57 35.30
CA ASP A 259 -24.08 -29.49 35.88
C ASP A 259 -25.07 -29.99 34.83
N LYS A 260 -25.96 -30.90 35.23
CA LYS A 260 -27.03 -31.47 34.39
C LYS A 260 -28.01 -30.43 33.80
N ASP A 261 -28.07 -29.24 34.38
CA ASP A 261 -28.93 -28.15 33.94
C ASP A 261 -28.13 -27.19 32.96
N GLY A 262 -26.87 -27.53 32.65
CA GLY A 262 -25.99 -26.77 31.77
C GLY A 262 -25.36 -25.54 32.43
N LYS A 263 -25.48 -25.39 33.75
CA LYS A 263 -24.90 -24.31 34.51
C LYS A 263 -23.44 -24.62 34.80
N THR A 264 -22.51 -23.68 34.45
CA THR A 264 -21.11 -23.77 34.82
C THR A 264 -20.96 -23.74 36.36
N VAL A 265 -20.32 -24.76 36.91
CA VAL A 265 -20.06 -24.94 38.35
C VAL A 265 -18.60 -24.77 38.71
N ALA A 266 -17.71 -25.02 37.76
CA ALA A 266 -16.29 -24.69 37.86
C ALA A 266 -15.74 -24.37 36.47
N GLU A 267 -14.80 -23.41 36.39
CA GLU A 267 -14.12 -23.03 35.16
C GLU A 267 -12.75 -22.43 35.44
N GLY A 268 -11.87 -22.45 34.46
CA GLY A 268 -10.57 -21.78 34.55
C GLY A 268 -9.55 -22.29 33.54
N PRO A 269 -8.39 -21.64 33.48
CA PRO A 269 -7.29 -22.04 32.62
C PRO A 269 -6.65 -23.34 33.11
N ALA A 270 -6.37 -24.25 32.17
CA ALA A 270 -5.56 -25.41 32.42
C ALA A 270 -4.06 -25.09 32.39
N THR A 271 -3.26 -25.88 33.08
CA THR A 271 -1.81 -25.86 32.95
C THR A 271 -1.40 -26.65 31.71
N VAL A 272 -0.90 -25.99 30.68
CA VAL A 272 -0.43 -26.64 29.44
C VAL A 272 1.09 -26.77 29.49
N ASN A 273 1.57 -27.99 29.27
CA ASN A 273 2.98 -28.33 29.20
C ASN A 273 3.56 -28.09 27.79
N PRO A 274 4.90 -27.95 27.64
CA PRO A 274 5.52 -27.74 26.33
C PRO A 274 5.29 -28.88 25.30
N ASP A 275 4.92 -30.08 25.77
CA ASP A 275 4.59 -31.23 24.91
C ASP A 275 3.11 -31.29 24.50
N GLY A 276 2.32 -30.27 24.88
CA GLY A 276 0.90 -30.17 24.58
C GLY A 276 -0.01 -30.95 25.53
N THR A 277 0.50 -31.66 26.52
CA THR A 277 -0.34 -32.23 27.59
C THR A 277 -0.86 -31.10 28.49
N TRP A 278 -2.09 -31.22 28.99
CA TRP A 278 -2.65 -30.23 29.90
C TRP A 278 -3.38 -30.89 31.07
N THR A 279 -3.45 -30.16 32.19
CA THR A 279 -4.19 -30.56 33.38
C THR A 279 -4.98 -29.37 33.94
N PHE A 280 -6.16 -29.66 34.49
CA PHE A 280 -7.01 -28.72 35.19
C PHE A 280 -7.57 -29.38 36.44
N THR A 281 -7.51 -28.68 37.58
CA THR A 281 -8.14 -29.09 38.84
C THR A 281 -9.07 -27.98 39.29
N PRO A 282 -10.38 -28.26 39.48
CA PRO A 282 -11.31 -27.23 39.94
C PRO A 282 -10.93 -26.75 41.33
N THR A 283 -10.99 -25.43 41.53
CA THR A 283 -10.73 -24.81 42.85
C THR A 283 -11.94 -24.85 43.78
N THR A 284 -13.10 -25.17 43.25
CA THR A 284 -14.38 -25.31 43.97
C THR A 284 -14.74 -26.77 44.04
N GLU A 285 -15.12 -27.28 45.23
CA GLU A 285 -15.61 -28.65 45.41
C GLU A 285 -16.89 -28.86 44.61
N LEU A 286 -16.91 -29.93 43.83
CA LEU A 286 -18.09 -30.39 43.10
C LEU A 286 -18.99 -31.24 44.02
N PRO A 287 -20.26 -30.89 44.20
CA PRO A 287 -21.21 -31.77 44.87
C PRO A 287 -21.34 -33.14 44.19
N GLU A 288 -21.87 -34.13 44.92
CA GLU A 288 -22.23 -35.42 44.32
C GLU A 288 -23.18 -35.21 43.13
N GLY A 289 -22.83 -35.82 41.96
CA GLY A 289 -23.62 -35.67 40.74
C GLY A 289 -22.85 -35.99 39.48
N GLN A 290 -23.53 -35.76 38.33
CA GLN A 290 -22.97 -35.92 36.99
C GLN A 290 -22.73 -34.55 36.34
N TYR A 291 -21.62 -34.43 35.63
CA TYR A 291 -21.15 -33.19 35.05
C TYR A 291 -20.66 -33.40 33.64
N THR A 292 -20.89 -32.44 32.74
CA THR A 292 -20.22 -32.36 31.46
C THR A 292 -18.96 -31.51 31.60
N VAL A 293 -17.89 -31.92 30.94
CA VAL A 293 -16.62 -31.21 30.93
C VAL A 293 -16.32 -30.78 29.48
N GLU A 294 -16.16 -29.49 29.27
CA GLU A 294 -15.79 -28.88 28.00
C GLU A 294 -14.39 -28.30 28.12
N ALA A 295 -13.53 -28.55 27.13
CA ALA A 295 -12.23 -27.89 27.00
C ALA A 295 -12.17 -27.09 25.72
N THR A 296 -11.81 -25.82 25.81
CA THR A 296 -11.60 -24.91 24.69
C THR A 296 -10.13 -24.57 24.58
N ALA A 297 -9.51 -24.93 23.47
CA ALA A 297 -8.14 -24.56 23.16
C ALA A 297 -8.12 -23.33 22.26
N LYS A 298 -7.10 -22.49 22.46
CA LYS A 298 -6.81 -21.32 21.65
C LYS A 298 -5.33 -21.28 21.30
N ASP A 299 -5.02 -21.19 19.99
CA ASP A 299 -3.66 -21.11 19.49
C ASP A 299 -3.09 -19.68 19.58
N PRO A 300 -1.79 -19.47 19.26
CA PRO A 300 -1.18 -18.15 19.25
C PRO A 300 -1.74 -17.18 18.20
N ALA A 301 -2.34 -17.70 17.10
CA ALA A 301 -2.99 -16.87 16.09
C ALA A 301 -4.39 -16.40 16.50
N GLY A 302 -4.97 -17.05 17.53
CA GLY A 302 -6.29 -16.74 18.05
C GLY A 302 -7.41 -17.64 17.54
N ASN A 303 -7.11 -18.72 16.81
CA ASN A 303 -8.11 -19.71 16.44
C ASN A 303 -8.54 -20.53 17.68
N GLU A 304 -9.81 -20.93 17.72
CA GLU A 304 -10.38 -21.66 18.84
C GLU A 304 -11.03 -22.98 18.40
N ALA A 305 -10.87 -24.00 19.22
CA ALA A 305 -11.59 -25.26 19.10
C ALA A 305 -12.06 -25.74 20.47
N SER A 306 -13.24 -26.32 20.52
CA SER A 306 -13.81 -26.89 21.77
C SER A 306 -14.15 -28.36 21.59
N VAL A 307 -14.05 -29.10 22.68
CA VAL A 307 -14.44 -30.51 22.76
C VAL A 307 -15.10 -30.81 24.11
N ASP A 308 -16.16 -31.61 24.10
CA ASP A 308 -16.75 -32.18 25.30
C ASP A 308 -16.05 -33.51 25.65
N ALA A 309 -15.96 -33.81 26.94
CA ALA A 309 -15.46 -35.11 27.39
C ALA A 309 -16.33 -36.24 26.82
N PRO A 310 -15.72 -37.35 26.40
CA PRO A 310 -16.45 -38.48 25.80
C PRO A 310 -17.40 -39.20 26.78
N VAL A 311 -17.20 -38.97 28.07
CA VAL A 311 -18.00 -39.55 29.17
C VAL A 311 -18.21 -38.45 30.21
N GLU A 312 -19.39 -38.39 30.82
CA GLU A 312 -19.71 -37.47 31.92
C GLU A 312 -18.80 -37.77 33.13
N LEU A 313 -18.35 -36.72 33.80
CA LEU A 313 -17.70 -36.82 35.10
C LEU A 313 -18.73 -37.16 36.16
N GLU A 314 -18.59 -38.27 36.84
CA GLU A 314 -19.40 -38.67 37.96
C GLU A 314 -18.66 -38.53 39.28
N VAL A 315 -19.16 -37.65 40.16
CA VAL A 315 -18.68 -37.51 41.53
C VAL A 315 -19.65 -38.25 42.43
N ASP A 316 -19.19 -39.37 43.05
CA ASP A 316 -19.95 -40.19 43.98
C ASP A 316 -19.20 -40.33 45.32
N THR A 317 -19.68 -39.65 46.31
CA THR A 317 -19.11 -39.64 47.68
C THR A 317 -19.88 -40.57 48.64
N THR A 318 -20.92 -41.24 48.11
CA THR A 318 -21.72 -42.14 48.89
C THR A 318 -20.98 -43.45 49.21
N LEU A 319 -20.84 -43.79 50.49
CA LEU A 319 -20.21 -45.02 50.90
C LEU A 319 -21.07 -46.24 50.58
N PRO A 320 -20.51 -47.32 50.03
CA PRO A 320 -21.23 -48.53 49.80
C PRO A 320 -21.74 -49.13 51.13
N GLN A 321 -22.97 -49.56 51.14
CA GLN A 321 -23.54 -50.26 52.32
C GLN A 321 -23.07 -51.72 52.32
N VAL A 322 -22.53 -52.14 53.44
CA VAL A 322 -22.20 -53.51 53.68
C VAL A 322 -22.82 -53.96 54.97
N ALA A 323 -23.50 -55.08 54.96
CA ALA A 323 -24.05 -55.74 56.14
C ALA A 323 -23.58 -57.19 56.17
N ILE A 324 -23.40 -57.71 57.34
CA ILE A 324 -23.14 -59.13 57.54
C ILE A 324 -24.32 -59.66 58.29
N ASP A 325 -24.94 -60.68 57.76
CA ASP A 325 -26.07 -61.36 58.44
C ASP A 325 -25.62 -61.99 59.76
N ALA A 326 -26.51 -62.01 60.73
CA ALA A 326 -26.19 -62.62 62.01
C ALA A 326 -25.80 -64.11 61.82
N ILE A 327 -24.66 -64.47 62.36
CA ILE A 327 -24.20 -65.85 62.34
C ILE A 327 -24.64 -66.53 63.62
N ASP A 328 -25.51 -67.52 63.43
CA ASP A 328 -25.97 -68.37 64.56
C ASP A 328 -24.87 -69.30 65.03
N LEU A 329 -25.00 -69.79 66.24
CA LEU A 329 -24.02 -70.72 66.77
C LEU A 329 -24.00 -71.98 65.91
N THR A 330 -22.85 -72.29 65.37
CA THR A 330 -22.65 -73.39 64.43
C THR A 330 -21.55 -74.32 64.87
N ASN A 331 -21.65 -75.62 64.55
CA ASN A 331 -20.56 -76.58 64.68
C ASN A 331 -19.76 -76.76 63.38
N ASP A 332 -20.07 -75.99 62.37
CA ASP A 332 -19.28 -75.86 61.09
C ASP A 332 -18.08 -75.00 61.28
N ALA A 333 -16.88 -75.64 61.10
CA ALA A 333 -15.58 -74.92 61.18
C ALA A 333 -15.33 -73.94 60.01
N THR A 334 -16.15 -74.01 58.94
CA THR A 334 -16.07 -73.14 57.74
C THR A 334 -17.46 -72.59 57.37
N PRO A 335 -18.14 -71.79 58.26
CA PRO A 335 -19.49 -71.33 58.00
C PRO A 335 -19.51 -70.40 56.81
N GLU A 336 -20.58 -70.46 56.01
CA GLU A 336 -20.86 -69.49 54.98
C GLU A 336 -21.28 -68.17 55.65
N ILE A 337 -20.53 -67.08 55.41
CA ILE A 337 -20.85 -65.73 55.87
C ILE A 337 -21.52 -65.00 54.71
N LYS A 338 -22.73 -64.49 54.87
CA LYS A 338 -23.49 -63.72 53.85
C LYS A 338 -23.65 -62.29 54.27
#